data_516bd08e9aa27ed36b427b5a487f8004
#
_entry.id   516bd08e9aa27ed36b427b5a487f8004
#
_cell.length_a   1.000
_cell.length_b   1.000
_cell.length_c   1.000
_cell.angle_alpha   90.00
_cell.angle_beta   90.00
_cell.angle_gamma   90.00
#
_symmetry.space_group_name_H-M   'P 1'
#
loop_
_entity.id
_entity.type
_entity.pdbx_description
1 polymer ?
#
loop_
_entity_poly.entity_id
_entity_poly.type
_entity_poly.pdbx_seq_one_letter_code
_entity_poly.pdbx_strand_id
1 'polypeptide(L)'
;MAKPFYWNELNTLDFAGLSPDTTIAILPIASTEQHGPHLPIATDVAIANGMLTELKRQRPEDLDILVLPTQEIGKANEHIHGPGTLSFGPEILIPAWTAIGGKVAEAGLRKLVIVNSHGGNLDIMNIVAREMRVRFKMAVVATQWGRFGHPDGMISAREQAFGIHGGDVETSLMLHFRPDLVRMENAQNFVSKAESRSRYLQPTPPHVLAWLAHDLNPNGVVGDASAGTAEKGAAICSHQVGNFIQMLRDLAAFPLSELYAR
;
A
#
# COMPACT_ATOMS: atom_id res chain seq x y z
N MET A 1 27.55 12.40 -6.37
CA MET A 1 26.61 12.26 -5.24
C MET A 1 25.56 11.23 -5.61
N ALA A 2 25.08 10.41 -4.66
CA ALA A 2 23.98 9.48 -4.94
C ALA A 2 22.72 10.29 -5.31
N LYS A 3 21.93 9.80 -6.29
CA LYS A 3 20.66 10.43 -6.66
C LYS A 3 19.71 10.43 -5.46
N PRO A 4 18.98 11.53 -5.17
CA PRO A 4 17.98 11.56 -4.12
C PRO A 4 16.91 10.48 -4.35
N PHE A 5 16.31 9.99 -3.29
CA PHE A 5 15.26 8.98 -3.35
C PHE A 5 13.94 9.52 -2.81
N TYR A 6 13.98 10.33 -1.76
CA TYR A 6 12.79 10.95 -1.20
C TYR A 6 12.60 12.36 -1.74
N TRP A 7 11.36 12.74 -2.00
CA TRP A 7 10.97 14.06 -2.47
C TRP A 7 11.47 15.20 -1.57
N ASN A 8 11.43 14.97 -0.27
CA ASN A 8 11.87 15.94 0.74
C ASN A 8 13.40 15.98 0.97
N GLU A 9 14.17 15.19 0.24
CA GLU A 9 15.64 15.32 0.15
C GLU A 9 16.07 16.37 -0.88
N LEU A 10 15.13 16.83 -1.75
CA LEU A 10 15.39 17.81 -2.79
C LEU A 10 15.27 19.25 -2.26
N ASN A 11 16.13 20.13 -2.75
CA ASN A 11 15.93 21.57 -2.64
C ASN A 11 15.22 22.12 -3.90
N THR A 12 14.81 23.39 -3.89
CA THR A 12 14.02 23.98 -4.98
C THR A 12 14.72 23.94 -6.33
N LEU A 13 16.06 24.01 -6.36
CA LEU A 13 16.83 24.02 -7.62
C LEU A 13 16.93 22.65 -8.26
N ASP A 14 16.84 21.59 -7.47
CA ASP A 14 16.95 20.20 -7.96
C ASP A 14 15.79 19.82 -8.86
N PHE A 15 14.62 20.45 -8.69
CA PHE A 15 13.43 20.18 -9.50
C PHE A 15 13.60 20.56 -10.97
N ALA A 16 14.47 21.52 -11.30
CA ALA A 16 14.74 21.92 -12.67
C ALA A 16 15.43 20.82 -13.51
N GLY A 17 16.06 19.84 -12.86
CA GLY A 17 16.74 18.71 -13.49
C GLY A 17 15.88 17.46 -13.69
N LEU A 18 14.63 17.46 -13.24
CA LEU A 18 13.75 16.30 -13.34
C LEU A 18 13.20 16.12 -14.76
N SER A 19 13.09 14.89 -15.21
CA SER A 19 12.57 14.54 -16.54
C SER A 19 11.10 14.10 -16.45
N PRO A 20 10.19 14.71 -17.22
CA PRO A 20 8.79 14.29 -17.28
C PRO A 20 8.62 12.86 -17.81
N ASP A 21 9.54 12.40 -18.67
CA ASP A 21 9.43 11.12 -19.35
C ASP A 21 10.06 9.96 -18.60
N THR A 22 11.04 10.21 -17.74
CA THR A 22 11.80 9.14 -17.07
C THR A 22 11.67 9.13 -15.57
N THR A 23 11.48 10.29 -14.92
CA THR A 23 11.33 10.35 -13.47
C THR A 23 9.93 9.91 -13.03
N ILE A 24 9.87 8.93 -12.14
CA ILE A 24 8.62 8.39 -11.58
C ILE A 24 8.46 8.90 -10.16
N ALA A 25 7.37 9.64 -9.90
CA ALA A 25 6.95 9.94 -8.54
C ALA A 25 6.19 8.74 -7.93
N ILE A 26 6.41 8.45 -6.66
CA ILE A 26 5.68 7.43 -5.92
C ILE A 26 4.95 8.09 -4.76
N LEU A 27 3.62 7.98 -4.72
CA LEU A 27 2.78 8.41 -3.62
C LEU A 27 2.41 7.20 -2.75
N PRO A 28 3.06 6.98 -1.60
CA PRO A 28 2.68 5.93 -0.67
C PRO A 28 1.44 6.36 0.12
N ILE A 29 0.44 5.49 0.18
CA ILE A 29 -0.75 5.68 1.00
C ILE A 29 -0.93 4.49 1.94
N ALA A 30 -1.26 4.75 3.20
CA ALA A 30 -1.40 3.78 4.27
C ALA A 30 -2.62 4.11 5.14
N SER A 31 -2.70 3.54 6.33
CA SER A 31 -3.68 3.88 7.35
C SER A 31 -3.08 3.78 8.75
N THR A 32 -3.66 4.49 9.69
CA THR A 32 -3.43 4.35 11.13
C THR A 32 -4.71 3.77 11.73
N GLU A 33 -4.76 2.46 11.92
CA GLU A 33 -5.98 1.74 12.30
C GLU A 33 -5.73 0.55 13.20
N GLN A 34 -6.77 0.10 13.89
CA GLN A 34 -6.67 -1.08 14.75
C GLN A 34 -6.23 -2.32 13.96
N HIS A 35 -5.32 -3.11 14.52
CA HIS A 35 -4.83 -4.39 14.00
C HIS A 35 -4.88 -5.48 15.09
N GLY A 36 -5.94 -5.48 15.88
CA GLY A 36 -6.16 -6.47 16.95
C GLY A 36 -5.19 -6.34 18.12
N PRO A 37 -5.08 -7.42 18.94
CA PRO A 37 -4.33 -7.38 20.19
C PRO A 37 -2.82 -7.55 19.99
N HIS A 38 -2.34 -7.96 18.81
CA HIS A 38 -0.95 -8.38 18.57
C HIS A 38 -0.14 -7.41 17.72
N LEU A 39 -0.77 -6.57 16.89
CA LEU A 39 -0.11 -5.59 16.05
C LEU A 39 -0.46 -4.15 16.47
N PRO A 40 0.45 -3.18 16.24
CA PRO A 40 0.20 -1.77 16.53
C PRO A 40 -0.77 -1.16 15.51
N ILE A 41 -1.38 -0.04 15.89
CA ILE A 41 -2.24 0.74 14.95
C ILE A 41 -1.47 1.34 13.76
N ALA A 42 -0.14 1.37 13.81
CA ALA A 42 0.75 1.87 12.76
C ALA A 42 1.17 0.76 11.78
N THR A 43 0.53 -0.40 11.77
CA THR A 43 0.95 -1.56 10.96
C THR A 43 1.09 -1.22 9.48
N ASP A 44 0.08 -0.63 8.85
CA ASP A 44 0.13 -0.26 7.43
C ASP A 44 1.22 0.76 7.11
N VAL A 45 1.40 1.73 8.01
CA VAL A 45 2.46 2.76 7.89
C VAL A 45 3.84 2.12 8.01
N ALA A 46 4.03 1.22 8.97
CA ALA A 46 5.29 0.53 9.18
C ALA A 46 5.62 -0.38 7.98
N ILE A 47 4.64 -1.09 7.44
CA ILE A 47 4.79 -1.90 6.23
C ILE A 47 5.14 -1.00 5.03
N ALA A 48 4.40 0.09 4.79
CA ALA A 48 4.69 1.02 3.70
C ALA A 48 6.15 1.52 3.77
N ASN A 49 6.57 2.02 4.92
CA ASN A 49 7.91 2.58 5.12
C ASN A 49 9.02 1.50 5.05
N GLY A 50 8.75 0.29 5.53
CA GLY A 50 9.64 -0.85 5.43
C GLY A 50 9.87 -1.26 3.97
N MET A 51 8.79 -1.39 3.18
CA MET A 51 8.84 -1.69 1.75
C MET A 51 9.61 -0.61 0.97
N LEU A 52 9.39 0.67 1.29
CA LEU A 52 10.09 1.79 0.65
C LEU A 52 11.59 1.81 1.01
N THR A 53 11.93 1.44 2.23
CA THR A 53 13.34 1.28 2.66
C THR A 53 14.01 0.18 1.86
N GLU A 54 13.35 -0.96 1.68
CA GLU A 54 13.85 -2.05 0.86
C GLU A 54 13.93 -1.67 -0.63
N LEU A 55 12.95 -0.93 -1.15
CA LEU A 55 12.99 -0.37 -2.50
C LEU A 55 14.22 0.54 -2.68
N LYS A 56 14.51 1.41 -1.71
CA LYS A 56 15.70 2.28 -1.74
C LYS A 56 16.99 1.44 -1.80
N ARG A 57 17.05 0.35 -1.03
CA ARG A 57 18.21 -0.55 -0.98
C ARG A 57 18.42 -1.31 -2.30
N GLN A 58 17.32 -1.75 -2.95
CA GLN A 58 17.36 -2.53 -4.19
C GLN A 58 17.29 -1.67 -5.46
N ARG A 59 17.08 -0.35 -5.33
CA ARG A 59 16.86 0.53 -6.49
C ARG A 59 17.96 0.37 -7.53
N PRO A 60 17.61 -0.04 -8.78
CA PRO A 60 18.56 -0.05 -9.89
C PRO A 60 18.98 1.37 -10.28
N GLU A 61 20.22 1.53 -10.78
CA GLU A 61 20.74 2.83 -11.23
C GLU A 61 19.99 3.39 -12.44
N ASP A 62 19.35 2.53 -13.25
CA ASP A 62 18.57 2.87 -14.44
C ASP A 62 17.19 3.46 -14.11
N LEU A 63 16.73 3.37 -12.86
CA LEU A 63 15.45 3.93 -12.44
C LEU A 63 15.62 5.27 -11.71
N ASP A 64 14.89 6.27 -12.20
CA ASP A 64 14.79 7.59 -11.58
C ASP A 64 13.47 7.69 -10.81
N ILE A 65 13.56 7.61 -9.48
CA ILE A 65 12.42 7.47 -8.58
C ILE A 65 12.47 8.55 -7.50
N LEU A 66 11.34 9.21 -7.25
CA LEU A 66 11.14 10.13 -6.15
C LEU A 66 9.94 9.72 -5.31
N VAL A 67 10.18 9.34 -4.07
CA VAL A 67 9.13 8.92 -3.12
C VAL A 67 8.62 10.11 -2.33
N LEU A 68 7.33 10.41 -2.44
CA LEU A 68 6.65 11.44 -1.65
C LEU A 68 6.49 10.99 -0.19
N PRO A 69 6.20 11.92 0.74
CA PRO A 69 5.85 11.57 2.11
C PRO A 69 4.66 10.62 2.18
N THR A 70 4.79 9.56 2.97
CA THR A 70 3.72 8.57 3.19
C THR A 70 2.48 9.27 3.77
N GLN A 71 1.32 8.96 3.19
CA GLN A 71 0.03 9.41 3.70
C GLN A 71 -0.44 8.41 4.77
N GLU A 72 -0.28 8.78 6.04
CA GLU A 72 -0.42 7.86 7.17
C GLU A 72 -1.86 7.73 7.67
N ILE A 73 -2.76 8.65 7.28
CA ILE A 73 -4.18 8.60 7.64
C ILE A 73 -4.98 8.40 6.37
N GLY A 74 -5.58 7.20 6.24
CA GLY A 74 -6.39 6.78 5.12
C GLY A 74 -7.89 6.77 5.41
N LYS A 75 -8.63 6.01 4.60
CA LYS A 75 -10.04 5.69 4.83
C LYS A 75 -10.13 4.33 5.52
N ALA A 76 -10.38 4.33 6.81
CA ALA A 76 -10.40 3.15 7.68
C ALA A 76 -11.71 3.07 8.50
N ASN A 77 -12.84 3.50 7.94
CA ASN A 77 -14.11 3.52 8.65
C ASN A 77 -14.67 2.10 8.90
N GLU A 78 -14.22 1.08 8.21
CA GLU A 78 -14.45 -0.32 8.53
C GLU A 78 -13.82 -0.77 9.87
N HIS A 79 -12.87 0.00 10.38
CA HIS A 79 -12.17 -0.22 11.65
C HIS A 79 -12.55 0.79 12.75
N ILE A 80 -13.58 1.62 12.52
CA ILE A 80 -13.94 2.77 13.39
C ILE A 80 -14.28 2.36 14.83
N HIS A 81 -14.67 1.13 15.06
CA HIS A 81 -14.98 0.62 16.41
C HIS A 81 -13.72 0.17 17.18
N GLY A 82 -12.56 0.12 16.52
CA GLY A 82 -11.29 -0.18 17.16
C GLY A 82 -10.64 1.09 17.74
N PRO A 83 -10.33 1.14 19.06
CA PRO A 83 -9.67 2.29 19.65
C PRO A 83 -8.36 2.64 18.95
N GLY A 84 -8.12 3.92 18.74
CA GLY A 84 -6.89 4.44 18.11
C GLY A 84 -6.96 4.55 16.58
N THR A 85 -7.99 4.04 15.91
CA THR A 85 -8.19 4.22 14.47
C THR A 85 -8.42 5.68 14.13
N LEU A 86 -7.65 6.19 13.17
CA LEU A 86 -7.81 7.52 12.56
C LEU A 86 -8.29 7.34 11.12
N SER A 87 -9.36 8.01 10.75
CA SER A 87 -9.93 7.87 9.41
C SER A 87 -10.45 9.19 8.88
N PHE A 88 -10.16 9.47 7.61
CA PHE A 88 -10.83 10.54 6.88
C PHE A 88 -11.88 9.97 5.92
N GLY A 89 -12.89 10.77 5.64
CA GLY A 89 -13.88 10.43 4.62
C GLY A 89 -13.37 10.69 3.19
N PRO A 90 -14.04 10.11 2.18
CA PRO A 90 -13.66 10.29 0.78
C PRO A 90 -13.70 11.77 0.33
N GLU A 91 -14.59 12.58 0.93
CA GLU A 91 -14.72 14.02 0.69
C GLU A 91 -13.47 14.82 1.09
N ILE A 92 -12.60 14.26 1.95
CA ILE A 92 -11.31 14.85 2.34
C ILE A 92 -10.19 14.24 1.51
N LEU A 93 -10.14 12.90 1.43
CA LEU A 93 -9.00 12.19 0.84
C LEU A 93 -8.90 12.35 -0.67
N ILE A 94 -10.03 12.31 -1.41
CA ILE A 94 -10.02 12.50 -2.87
C ILE A 94 -9.42 13.85 -3.25
N PRO A 95 -9.90 14.99 -2.74
CA PRO A 95 -9.29 16.28 -3.07
C PRO A 95 -7.86 16.42 -2.55
N ALA A 96 -7.54 15.92 -1.35
CA ALA A 96 -6.20 16.03 -0.78
C ALA A 96 -5.15 15.28 -1.62
N TRP A 97 -5.39 14.01 -1.93
CA TRP A 97 -4.44 13.21 -2.72
C TRP A 97 -4.39 13.67 -4.19
N THR A 98 -5.51 14.15 -4.74
CA THR A 98 -5.52 14.76 -6.08
C THR A 98 -4.69 16.06 -6.09
N ALA A 99 -4.76 16.87 -5.05
CA ALA A 99 -3.96 18.09 -4.94
C ALA A 99 -2.45 17.78 -4.86
N ILE A 100 -2.05 16.72 -4.11
CA ILE A 100 -0.66 16.26 -4.08
C ILE A 100 -0.20 15.88 -5.50
N GLY A 101 -0.98 15.08 -6.24
CA GLY A 101 -0.66 14.74 -7.61
C GLY A 101 -0.58 15.94 -8.55
N GLY A 102 -1.44 16.95 -8.33
CA GLY A 102 -1.36 18.23 -9.04
C GLY A 102 -0.03 18.93 -8.81
N LYS A 103 0.50 18.95 -7.58
CA LYS A 103 1.83 19.53 -7.29
C LYS A 103 2.98 18.74 -7.90
N VAL A 104 2.86 17.42 -8.00
CA VAL A 104 3.81 16.59 -8.76
C VAL A 104 3.80 16.97 -10.24
N ALA A 105 2.61 17.19 -10.84
CA ALA A 105 2.47 17.61 -12.22
C ALA A 105 3.00 19.03 -12.47
N GLU A 106 2.78 19.97 -11.54
CA GLU A 106 3.33 21.33 -11.58
C GLU A 106 4.88 21.33 -11.48
N ALA A 107 5.46 20.38 -10.76
CA ALA A 107 6.91 20.16 -10.71
C ALA A 107 7.47 19.56 -12.02
N GLY A 108 6.65 19.35 -13.04
CA GLY A 108 7.06 18.88 -14.37
C GLY A 108 6.95 17.38 -14.58
N LEU A 109 6.64 16.58 -13.56
CA LEU A 109 6.56 15.11 -13.68
C LEU A 109 5.24 14.65 -14.32
N ARG A 110 5.32 13.57 -15.10
CA ARG A 110 4.16 13.01 -15.82
C ARG A 110 3.93 11.52 -15.54
N LYS A 111 4.79 10.87 -14.75
CA LYS A 111 4.65 9.48 -14.34
C LYS A 111 4.49 9.40 -12.84
N LEU A 112 3.43 8.74 -12.37
CA LEU A 112 3.11 8.60 -10.95
C LEU A 112 2.67 7.17 -10.64
N VAL A 113 3.14 6.65 -9.51
CA VAL A 113 2.60 5.43 -8.91
C VAL A 113 1.96 5.80 -7.58
N ILE A 114 0.71 5.40 -7.37
CA ILE A 114 0.10 5.36 -6.03
C ILE A 114 0.28 3.92 -5.53
N VAL A 115 1.04 3.73 -4.46
CA VAL A 115 1.23 2.41 -3.83
C VAL A 115 0.59 2.38 -2.46
N ASN A 116 -0.28 1.41 -2.25
CA ASN A 116 -1.14 1.30 -1.09
C ASN A 116 -0.75 0.14 -0.17
N SER A 117 -0.89 0.35 1.14
CA SER A 117 -0.71 -0.68 2.18
C SER A 117 -2.00 -1.04 2.90
N HIS A 118 -3.14 -0.38 2.60
CA HIS A 118 -4.40 -0.51 3.32
C HIS A 118 -5.60 -0.76 2.40
N GLY A 119 -6.35 -1.84 2.64
CA GLY A 119 -7.47 -2.25 1.79
C GLY A 119 -8.58 -1.21 1.63
N GLY A 120 -8.91 -0.47 2.69
CA GLY A 120 -9.97 0.54 2.69
C GLY A 120 -9.73 1.75 1.78
N ASN A 121 -8.48 1.97 1.34
CA ASN A 121 -8.11 3.05 0.43
C ASN A 121 -8.39 2.75 -1.06
N LEU A 122 -8.65 1.50 -1.44
CA LEU A 122 -8.63 1.05 -2.84
C LEU A 122 -9.55 1.84 -3.76
N ASP A 123 -10.79 2.06 -3.36
CA ASP A 123 -11.76 2.78 -4.21
C ASP A 123 -11.37 4.24 -4.38
N ILE A 124 -10.94 4.90 -3.29
CA ILE A 124 -10.44 6.29 -3.34
C ILE A 124 -9.21 6.38 -4.22
N MET A 125 -8.25 5.47 -4.06
CA MET A 125 -7.03 5.42 -4.85
C MET A 125 -7.32 5.35 -6.35
N ASN A 126 -8.27 4.50 -6.77
CA ASN A 126 -8.65 4.36 -8.17
C ASN A 126 -9.31 5.62 -8.73
N ILE A 127 -10.15 6.30 -7.94
CA ILE A 127 -10.75 7.59 -8.32
C ILE A 127 -9.64 8.64 -8.49
N VAL A 128 -8.76 8.79 -7.50
CA VAL A 128 -7.66 9.76 -7.51
C VAL A 128 -6.72 9.53 -8.71
N ALA A 129 -6.35 8.28 -8.99
CA ALA A 129 -5.51 7.95 -10.14
C ALA A 129 -6.14 8.41 -11.46
N ARG A 130 -7.46 8.24 -11.61
CA ARG A 130 -8.20 8.69 -12.80
C ARG A 130 -8.30 10.21 -12.87
N GLU A 131 -8.52 10.89 -11.76
CA GLU A 131 -8.51 12.36 -11.70
C GLU A 131 -7.14 12.92 -12.10
N MET A 132 -6.04 12.33 -11.65
CA MET A 132 -4.69 12.73 -12.07
C MET A 132 -4.47 12.54 -13.57
N ARG A 133 -4.94 11.41 -14.13
CA ARG A 133 -4.89 11.18 -15.59
C ARG A 133 -5.68 12.24 -16.35
N VAL A 134 -6.90 12.54 -15.92
CA VAL A 134 -7.80 13.47 -16.61
C VAL A 134 -7.32 14.91 -16.49
N ARG A 135 -7.05 15.36 -15.26
CA ARG A 135 -6.74 16.79 -14.99
C ARG A 135 -5.32 17.17 -15.35
N PHE A 136 -4.35 16.27 -15.11
CA PHE A 136 -2.92 16.59 -15.24
C PHE A 136 -2.23 15.82 -16.35
N LYS A 137 -2.97 15.02 -17.13
CA LYS A 137 -2.46 14.26 -18.29
C LYS A 137 -1.30 13.32 -17.92
N MET A 138 -1.29 12.80 -16.69
CA MET A 138 -0.24 11.91 -16.18
C MET A 138 -0.48 10.45 -16.59
N ALA A 139 0.60 9.68 -16.73
CA ALA A 139 0.57 8.23 -16.68
C ALA A 139 0.54 7.81 -15.19
N VAL A 140 -0.55 7.21 -14.75
CA VAL A 140 -0.73 6.88 -13.32
C VAL A 140 -1.01 5.40 -13.16
N VAL A 141 -0.21 4.73 -12.33
CA VAL A 141 -0.46 3.36 -11.89
C VAL A 141 -0.95 3.38 -10.44
N ALA A 142 -2.08 2.73 -10.19
CA ALA A 142 -2.63 2.53 -8.84
C ALA A 142 -2.46 1.06 -8.46
N THR A 143 -1.67 0.79 -7.42
CA THR A 143 -1.35 -0.57 -6.98
C THR A 143 -1.30 -0.68 -5.46
N GLN A 144 -1.18 -1.90 -4.95
CA GLN A 144 -0.90 -2.18 -3.54
C GLN A 144 0.13 -3.31 -3.44
N TRP A 145 0.87 -3.34 -2.33
CA TRP A 145 1.96 -4.30 -2.15
C TRP A 145 1.48 -5.74 -2.33
N GLY A 146 0.37 -6.13 -1.72
CA GLY A 146 -0.18 -7.49 -1.80
C GLY A 146 -0.52 -7.98 -3.22
N ARG A 147 -0.70 -7.07 -4.20
CA ARG A 147 -0.94 -7.45 -5.61
C ARG A 147 0.29 -8.08 -6.29
N PHE A 148 1.46 -7.89 -5.73
CA PHE A 148 2.69 -8.52 -6.22
C PHE A 148 2.86 -9.95 -5.72
N GLY A 149 1.93 -10.43 -4.88
CA GLY A 149 1.92 -11.80 -4.38
C GLY A 149 2.99 -12.07 -3.33
N HIS A 150 3.35 -13.33 -3.20
CA HIS A 150 4.36 -13.86 -2.29
C HIS A 150 4.98 -15.12 -2.91
N PRO A 151 6.12 -15.61 -2.43
CA PRO A 151 6.71 -16.85 -2.91
C PRO A 151 5.73 -18.02 -2.83
N ASP A 152 5.75 -18.90 -3.83
CA ASP A 152 4.83 -20.03 -3.94
C ASP A 152 4.87 -20.94 -2.71
N GLY A 153 3.69 -21.36 -2.24
CA GLY A 153 3.54 -22.26 -1.10
C GLY A 153 3.81 -21.65 0.26
N MET A 154 4.20 -20.38 0.34
CA MET A 154 4.54 -19.72 1.61
C MET A 154 3.31 -19.41 2.48
N ILE A 155 2.23 -18.98 1.86
CA ILE A 155 0.96 -18.63 2.51
C ILE A 155 -0.08 -19.66 2.15
N SER A 156 -0.79 -20.20 3.15
CA SER A 156 -1.82 -21.22 2.94
C SER A 156 -2.98 -20.70 2.07
N ALA A 157 -3.63 -21.58 1.32
CA ALA A 157 -4.78 -21.21 0.49
C ALA A 157 -5.93 -20.60 1.33
N ARG A 158 -6.11 -21.06 2.57
CA ARG A 158 -7.09 -20.49 3.50
C ARG A 158 -6.72 -19.06 3.89
N GLU A 159 -5.46 -18.80 4.22
CA GLU A 159 -4.98 -17.47 4.59
C GLU A 159 -5.10 -16.50 3.40
N GLN A 160 -4.76 -16.94 2.19
CA GLN A 160 -4.94 -16.12 0.98
C GLN A 160 -6.40 -15.74 0.74
N ALA A 161 -7.34 -16.61 1.08
CA ALA A 161 -8.77 -16.36 0.88
C ALA A 161 -9.40 -15.51 1.99
N PHE A 162 -8.96 -15.65 3.23
CA PHE A 162 -9.65 -15.10 4.41
C PHE A 162 -8.77 -14.28 5.35
N GLY A 163 -7.44 -14.36 5.23
CA GLY A 163 -6.50 -13.61 6.06
C GLY A 163 -6.29 -12.18 5.54
N ILE A 164 -7.36 -11.38 5.58
CA ILE A 164 -7.39 -10.06 4.91
C ILE A 164 -6.99 -8.89 5.82
N HIS A 165 -6.77 -9.11 7.12
CA HIS A 165 -6.42 -8.05 8.07
C HIS A 165 -5.80 -8.61 9.35
N GLY A 166 -4.55 -8.27 9.64
CA GLY A 166 -3.81 -8.72 10.83
C GLY A 166 -3.47 -10.22 10.86
N GLY A 167 -3.47 -10.90 9.70
CA GLY A 167 -3.15 -12.32 9.58
C GLY A 167 -1.65 -12.62 9.44
N ASP A 168 -1.33 -13.78 8.86
CA ASP A 168 0.05 -14.29 8.65
C ASP A 168 0.93 -13.29 7.90
N VAL A 169 0.43 -12.72 6.80
CA VAL A 169 1.22 -11.83 5.94
C VAL A 169 1.64 -10.56 6.67
N GLU A 170 0.70 -9.84 7.27
CA GLU A 170 0.99 -8.58 7.97
C GLU A 170 1.79 -8.82 9.24
N THR A 171 1.48 -9.86 10.00
CA THR A 171 2.26 -10.25 11.18
C THR A 171 3.71 -10.58 10.79
N SER A 172 3.91 -11.31 9.69
CA SER A 172 5.25 -11.64 9.19
C SER A 172 6.02 -10.40 8.76
N LEU A 173 5.40 -9.50 8.00
CA LEU A 173 6.03 -8.24 7.58
C LEU A 173 6.39 -7.36 8.78
N MET A 174 5.51 -7.28 9.78
CA MET A 174 5.77 -6.53 10.99
C MET A 174 6.89 -7.14 11.85
N LEU A 175 6.97 -8.46 11.95
CA LEU A 175 8.10 -9.15 12.59
C LEU A 175 9.43 -8.89 11.88
N HIS A 176 9.40 -8.69 10.57
CA HIS A 176 10.59 -8.32 9.79
C HIS A 176 10.97 -6.84 9.98
N PHE A 177 10.00 -5.92 9.93
CA PHE A 177 10.29 -4.49 9.95
C PHE A 177 10.36 -3.88 11.34
N ARG A 178 9.46 -4.30 12.24
CA ARG A 178 9.27 -3.72 13.58
C ARG A 178 8.92 -4.79 14.62
N PRO A 179 9.80 -5.79 14.82
CA PRO A 179 9.56 -6.84 15.82
C PRO A 179 9.34 -6.29 17.24
N ASP A 180 9.89 -5.10 17.51
CA ASP A 180 9.73 -4.39 18.78
C ASP A 180 8.28 -3.97 19.09
N LEU A 181 7.40 -3.91 18.08
CA LEU A 181 6.00 -3.51 18.21
C LEU A 181 5.01 -4.70 18.15
N VAL A 182 5.49 -5.89 17.85
CA VAL A 182 4.64 -7.09 17.71
C VAL A 182 4.54 -7.82 19.05
N ARG A 183 3.32 -8.19 19.43
CA ARG A 183 3.02 -8.94 20.67
C ARG A 183 2.58 -10.35 20.31
N MET A 184 3.55 -11.21 19.99
CA MET A 184 3.26 -12.59 19.56
C MET A 184 2.51 -13.42 20.61
N GLU A 185 2.61 -13.08 21.89
CA GLU A 185 1.84 -13.70 22.97
C GLU A 185 0.32 -13.51 22.79
N ASN A 186 -0.11 -12.53 22.02
CA ASN A 186 -1.51 -12.25 21.70
C ASN A 186 -1.91 -12.71 20.27
N ALA A 187 -0.96 -13.21 19.48
CA ALA A 187 -1.23 -13.67 18.12
C ALA A 187 -1.96 -15.02 18.15
N GLN A 188 -3.06 -15.11 17.41
CA GLN A 188 -3.91 -16.30 17.33
C GLN A 188 -4.34 -16.54 15.88
N ASN A 189 -4.99 -17.68 15.64
CA ASN A 189 -5.74 -17.88 14.41
C ASN A 189 -7.11 -17.21 14.57
N PHE A 190 -7.25 -16.00 14.04
CA PHE A 190 -8.49 -15.21 14.08
C PHE A 190 -9.41 -15.62 12.92
N VAL A 191 -10.17 -16.70 13.12
CA VAL A 191 -11.05 -17.28 12.11
C VAL A 191 -12.12 -16.28 11.66
N SER A 192 -12.23 -16.08 10.34
CA SER A 192 -13.26 -15.19 9.77
C SER A 192 -14.62 -15.88 9.75
N LYS A 193 -15.67 -15.19 10.21
CA LYS A 193 -17.06 -15.63 10.02
C LYS A 193 -17.44 -15.76 8.53
N ALA A 194 -16.69 -15.11 7.63
CA ALA A 194 -16.91 -15.22 6.20
C ALA A 194 -16.61 -16.62 5.65
N GLU A 195 -15.83 -17.45 6.33
CA GLU A 195 -15.55 -18.83 5.93
C GLU A 195 -16.80 -19.70 5.83
N SER A 196 -17.83 -19.39 6.63
CA SER A 196 -19.12 -20.10 6.60
C SER A 196 -20.18 -19.45 5.69
N ARG A 197 -19.86 -18.31 5.02
CA ARG A 197 -20.79 -17.61 4.16
C ARG A 197 -20.88 -18.22 2.77
N SER A 198 -21.98 -17.95 2.06
CA SER A 198 -22.13 -18.34 0.68
C SER A 198 -21.13 -17.66 -0.24
N ARG A 199 -20.85 -18.28 -1.38
CA ARG A 199 -19.87 -17.83 -2.40
C ARG A 199 -20.01 -16.35 -2.79
N TYR A 200 -21.24 -15.81 -2.80
CA TYR A 200 -21.50 -14.44 -3.26
C TYR A 200 -21.55 -13.39 -2.14
N LEU A 201 -21.42 -13.79 -0.87
CA LEU A 201 -21.47 -12.89 0.28
C LEU A 201 -20.12 -12.85 1.02
N GLN A 202 -19.07 -12.65 0.24
CA GLN A 202 -17.71 -12.59 0.75
C GLN A 202 -17.26 -11.15 1.05
N PRO A 203 -16.28 -10.93 1.93
CA PRO A 203 -15.74 -9.61 2.21
C PRO A 203 -14.78 -9.09 1.12
N THR A 204 -14.43 -9.92 0.13
CA THR A 204 -13.46 -9.64 -0.92
C THR A 204 -14.07 -9.84 -2.31
N PRO A 205 -13.50 -9.19 -3.36
CA PRO A 205 -13.94 -9.37 -4.74
C PRO A 205 -14.03 -10.84 -5.18
N PRO A 206 -14.85 -11.16 -6.24
CA PRO A 206 -15.48 -10.20 -7.16
C PRO A 206 -16.81 -9.60 -6.67
N HIS A 207 -17.46 -10.16 -5.64
CA HIS A 207 -18.72 -9.67 -5.08
C HIS A 207 -18.50 -9.39 -3.59
N VAL A 208 -18.52 -8.11 -3.22
CA VAL A 208 -18.19 -7.69 -1.85
C VAL A 208 -19.46 -7.38 -1.07
N LEU A 209 -19.68 -8.14 0.01
CA LEU A 209 -20.60 -7.75 1.08
C LEU A 209 -19.86 -6.71 1.94
N ALA A 210 -20.34 -5.47 1.96
CA ALA A 210 -19.76 -4.42 2.81
C ALA A 210 -19.77 -4.85 4.29
N TRP A 211 -18.67 -4.60 4.99
CA TRP A 211 -18.42 -5.13 6.34
C TRP A 211 -17.72 -4.12 7.23
N LEU A 212 -17.90 -4.32 8.54
CA LEU A 212 -17.01 -3.78 9.56
C LEU A 212 -16.11 -4.90 10.08
N ALA A 213 -14.90 -4.60 10.53
CA ALA A 213 -13.94 -5.62 10.98
C ALA A 213 -14.54 -6.57 12.05
N HIS A 214 -15.33 -6.02 12.97
CA HIS A 214 -16.00 -6.79 14.02
C HIS A 214 -17.16 -7.67 13.52
N ASP A 215 -17.66 -7.45 12.29
CA ASP A 215 -18.63 -8.37 11.65
C ASP A 215 -17.95 -9.69 11.25
N LEU A 216 -16.64 -9.65 11.01
CA LEU A 216 -15.85 -10.79 10.56
C LEU A 216 -15.26 -11.56 11.74
N ASN A 217 -14.74 -10.85 12.75
CA ASN A 217 -14.20 -11.44 13.96
C ASN A 217 -14.30 -10.43 15.13
N PRO A 218 -14.69 -10.83 16.34
CA PRO A 218 -14.84 -9.92 17.47
C PRO A 218 -13.54 -9.23 17.92
N ASN A 219 -12.37 -9.74 17.54
CA ASN A 219 -11.08 -9.09 17.79
C ASN A 219 -10.74 -8.01 16.74
N GLY A 220 -11.60 -7.78 15.74
CA GLY A 220 -11.39 -6.80 14.70
C GLY A 220 -10.32 -7.17 13.66
N VAL A 221 -9.80 -8.39 13.68
CA VAL A 221 -8.78 -8.94 12.77
C VAL A 221 -9.21 -10.31 12.27
N VAL A 222 -8.71 -10.72 11.10
CA VAL A 222 -9.01 -12.02 10.48
C VAL A 222 -7.78 -12.56 9.75
N GLY A 223 -7.43 -13.81 10.04
CA GLY A 223 -6.27 -14.51 9.52
C GLY A 223 -5.50 -15.24 10.62
N ASP A 224 -4.52 -16.03 10.23
CA ASP A 224 -3.70 -16.80 11.17
C ASP A 224 -2.43 -16.02 11.56
N ALA A 225 -2.57 -15.08 12.48
CA ALA A 225 -1.45 -14.30 13.00
C ALA A 225 -0.38 -15.17 13.69
N SER A 226 -0.78 -16.32 14.27
CA SER A 226 0.15 -17.23 14.95
C SER A 226 1.13 -17.94 13.99
N ALA A 227 0.82 -17.95 12.68
CA ALA A 227 1.67 -18.51 11.65
C ALA A 227 2.75 -17.51 11.16
N GLY A 228 2.69 -16.24 11.57
CA GLY A 228 3.62 -15.20 11.14
C GLY A 228 5.05 -15.44 11.65
N THR A 229 6.05 -15.21 10.77
CA THR A 229 7.48 -15.23 11.13
C THR A 229 8.27 -14.13 10.41
N ALA A 230 9.39 -13.70 11.01
CA ALA A 230 10.26 -12.69 10.42
C ALA A 230 10.86 -13.15 9.08
N GLU A 231 11.16 -14.45 8.94
CA GLU A 231 11.71 -15.04 7.72
C GLU A 231 10.70 -14.97 6.58
N LYS A 232 9.41 -15.28 6.84
CA LYS A 232 8.34 -15.07 5.86
C LYS A 232 8.25 -13.60 5.47
N GLY A 233 8.27 -12.70 6.44
CA GLY A 233 8.23 -11.26 6.22
C GLY A 233 9.34 -10.78 5.31
N ALA A 234 10.58 -11.23 5.55
CA ALA A 234 11.73 -10.91 4.71
C ALA A 234 11.57 -11.42 3.26
N ALA A 235 11.08 -12.66 3.11
CA ALA A 235 10.88 -13.26 1.79
C ALA A 235 9.73 -12.58 1.02
N ILE A 236 8.61 -12.27 1.68
CA ILE A 236 7.48 -11.53 1.09
C ILE A 236 7.94 -10.14 0.65
N CYS A 237 8.64 -9.41 1.53
CA CYS A 237 9.18 -8.09 1.23
C CYS A 237 10.08 -8.11 -0.02
N SER A 238 11.05 -9.01 -0.06
CA SER A 238 11.96 -9.14 -1.20
C SER A 238 11.24 -9.46 -2.50
N HIS A 239 10.26 -10.38 -2.46
CA HIS A 239 9.44 -10.77 -3.61
C HIS A 239 8.60 -9.60 -4.13
N GLN A 240 7.88 -8.91 -3.24
CA GLN A 240 6.99 -7.81 -3.62
C GLN A 240 7.78 -6.60 -4.15
N VAL A 241 8.88 -6.24 -3.51
CA VAL A 241 9.75 -5.14 -3.95
C VAL A 241 10.41 -5.46 -5.29
N GLY A 242 10.88 -6.70 -5.51
CA GLY A 242 11.43 -7.13 -6.78
C GLY A 242 10.43 -6.99 -7.93
N ASN A 243 9.19 -7.44 -7.75
CA ASN A 243 8.13 -7.31 -8.74
C ASN A 243 7.67 -5.85 -8.93
N PHE A 244 7.65 -5.06 -7.86
CA PHE A 244 7.37 -3.62 -7.94
C PHE A 244 8.43 -2.89 -8.80
N ILE A 245 9.71 -3.25 -8.67
CA ILE A 245 10.78 -2.70 -9.51
C ILE A 245 10.55 -3.04 -10.99
N GLN A 246 10.08 -4.26 -11.34
CA GLN A 246 9.75 -4.57 -12.73
C GLN A 246 8.60 -3.70 -13.25
N MET A 247 7.54 -3.51 -12.47
CA MET A 247 6.44 -2.60 -12.83
C MET A 247 6.94 -1.15 -13.02
N LEU A 248 7.88 -0.69 -12.18
CA LEU A 248 8.48 0.64 -12.36
C LEU A 248 9.27 0.74 -13.67
N ARG A 249 9.98 -0.33 -14.09
CA ARG A 249 10.66 -0.37 -15.38
C ARG A 249 9.67 -0.29 -16.55
N ASP A 250 8.56 -1.03 -16.46
CA ASP A 250 7.50 -0.96 -17.49
C ASP A 250 6.93 0.46 -17.58
N LEU A 251 6.67 1.11 -16.45
CA LEU A 251 6.20 2.50 -16.44
C LEU A 251 7.29 3.47 -16.94
N ALA A 252 8.56 3.25 -16.60
CA ALA A 252 9.66 4.08 -17.11
C ALA A 252 9.75 4.00 -18.65
N ALA A 253 9.57 2.82 -19.22
CA ALA A 253 9.60 2.57 -20.65
C ALA A 253 8.32 3.02 -21.38
N PHE A 254 7.19 3.19 -20.65
CA PHE A 254 5.91 3.56 -21.24
C PHE A 254 5.98 4.97 -21.89
N PRO A 255 5.72 5.10 -23.22
CA PRO A 255 5.79 6.39 -23.89
C PRO A 255 4.55 7.23 -23.60
N LEU A 256 4.75 8.47 -23.12
CA LEU A 256 3.65 9.39 -22.83
C LEU A 256 2.82 9.75 -24.07
N SER A 257 3.39 9.59 -25.27
CA SER A 257 2.70 9.81 -26.56
C SER A 257 1.54 8.84 -26.83
N GLU A 258 1.50 7.69 -26.15
CA GLU A 258 0.35 6.77 -26.21
C GLU A 258 -0.87 7.31 -25.45
N LEU A 259 -0.67 8.28 -24.56
CA LEU A 259 -1.76 8.90 -23.83
C LEU A 259 -2.45 9.95 -24.70
N TYR A 260 -3.79 9.86 -24.75
CA TYR A 260 -4.58 10.88 -25.44
C TYR A 260 -4.37 12.27 -24.81
N ALA A 261 -3.95 13.22 -25.60
CA ALA A 261 -3.45 14.53 -25.16
C ALA A 261 -4.47 15.68 -25.21
N ARG A 262 -5.68 15.45 -25.81
CA ARG A 262 -6.72 16.48 -25.93
C ARG A 262 -7.48 16.73 -24.65
#